data_61c7b861224a2ad9303736ae16d60d47
#
_entry.id   61c7b861224a2ad9303736ae16d60d47
#
_cell.length_a   1.000
_cell.length_b   1.000
_cell.length_c   1.000
_cell.angle_alpha   90.00
_cell.angle_beta   90.00
_cell.angle_gamma   90.00
#
_symmetry.space_group_name_H-M   'P 1'
#
loop_
_entity.id
_entity.type
_entity.pdbx_description
1 polymer ?
#
loop_
_entity_poly.entity_id
_entity_poly.type
_entity_poly.pdbx_seq_one_letter_code
_entity_poly.pdbx_strand_id
1 'polypeptide(L)'
;MDDKPHVPDLDENYSYEYPVNESNVCEMGSYFLFYTHLTTVIYTLAFLLSLLGNTLVLCILFKYENLTSLTNVFILNLCVSDLVFSCMLPFWAVDQSFGWIFGEFLCKAANTVFSIGYYSGVFFLTLMTILRYLAVVNPLSTLRSQTQCCGFLVSLVVWTISILVVVPEIIHTTVQETLEGSKTCDYADWKWKKVDIYQRNVLFLFSFGVIVFCYFKILIILLRARSRRKHRTVKLILIIVVAFFLSWAPYNILSFLITFPPPTCQYQKDSNLAFHISRKIAFSHCCLNPVLYVFVGVKFKRHLLHLCSQCLPCGNSQVTSPRICSQDKFHYEDASVY
;
A
#
# COMPACT_ATOMS: atom_id res chain seq x y z
N MET A 1 6.04 -72.25 7.54
CA MET A 1 6.42 -71.40 8.71
C MET A 1 7.31 -70.31 8.16
N ASP A 2 6.67 -69.26 7.65
CA ASP A 2 7.35 -68.07 7.16
C ASP A 2 6.67 -66.87 7.83
N ASP A 3 7.27 -66.44 8.94
CA ASP A 3 6.93 -65.19 9.62
C ASP A 3 7.54 -64.02 8.83
N LYS A 4 6.69 -63.27 8.12
CA LYS A 4 7.05 -61.94 7.64
C LYS A 4 6.67 -60.90 8.70
N PRO A 5 7.56 -60.01 9.08
CA PRO A 5 7.21 -58.90 10.00
C PRO A 5 6.25 -57.92 9.34
N HIS A 6 5.17 -57.63 10.00
CA HIS A 6 4.15 -56.62 9.70
C HIS A 6 4.79 -55.24 9.85
N VAL A 7 4.96 -54.54 8.75
CA VAL A 7 5.30 -53.09 8.73
C VAL A 7 3.97 -52.36 8.91
N PRO A 8 3.80 -51.53 9.91
CA PRO A 8 2.60 -50.68 10.00
C PRO A 8 2.70 -49.58 8.96
N ASP A 9 1.71 -49.51 8.07
CA ASP A 9 1.47 -48.36 7.20
C ASP A 9 1.29 -47.10 8.06
N LEU A 10 2.26 -46.20 7.96
CA LEU A 10 2.16 -44.86 8.50
C LEU A 10 1.26 -44.04 7.58
N ASP A 11 -0.05 -44.15 7.76
CA ASP A 11 -1.00 -43.15 7.27
C ASP A 11 -0.77 -41.85 8.05
N GLU A 12 0.14 -41.02 7.56
CA GLU A 12 0.30 -39.63 7.98
C GLU A 12 -0.82 -38.76 7.39
N ASN A 13 -2.06 -39.08 7.77
CA ASN A 13 -3.16 -38.14 7.64
C ASN A 13 -3.34 -37.42 8.99
N TYR A 14 -2.31 -36.64 9.38
CA TYR A 14 -2.43 -35.68 10.49
C TYR A 14 -3.23 -34.49 10.00
N SER A 15 -4.52 -34.70 9.82
CA SER A 15 -5.52 -33.64 9.91
C SER A 15 -5.42 -33.10 11.33
N TYR A 16 -4.81 -31.93 11.53
CA TYR A 16 -4.96 -31.17 12.75
C TYR A 16 -6.41 -30.67 12.79
N GLU A 17 -7.31 -31.56 13.12
CA GLU A 17 -8.58 -31.25 13.73
C GLU A 17 -8.23 -30.63 15.09
N TYR A 18 -8.26 -29.30 15.19
CA TYR A 18 -8.39 -28.66 16.50
C TYR A 18 -9.59 -29.31 17.17
N PRO A 19 -9.45 -29.86 18.39
CA PRO A 19 -10.61 -30.27 19.13
C PRO A 19 -11.43 -29.02 19.41
N VAL A 20 -12.42 -28.78 18.55
CA VAL A 20 -13.46 -27.78 18.82
C VAL A 20 -14.28 -28.38 19.95
N ASN A 21 -13.85 -28.08 21.17
CA ASN A 21 -14.74 -28.25 22.33
C ASN A 21 -15.91 -27.31 22.05
N GLU A 22 -17.09 -27.85 21.81
CA GLU A 22 -18.34 -27.11 21.54
C GLU A 22 -18.66 -26.04 22.59
N SER A 23 -18.00 -26.07 23.74
CA SER A 23 -18.11 -25.07 24.80
C SER A 23 -17.31 -23.80 24.63
N ASN A 24 -16.47 -23.65 23.57
CA ASN A 24 -15.55 -22.55 23.36
C ASN A 24 -15.72 -21.82 22.02
N VAL A 25 -16.90 -21.87 21.39
CA VAL A 25 -17.23 -20.95 20.30
C VAL A 25 -17.35 -19.57 20.92
N CYS A 26 -16.32 -18.75 20.73
CA CYS A 26 -16.32 -17.37 21.19
C CYS A 26 -17.33 -16.58 20.35
N GLU A 27 -18.61 -16.56 20.78
CA GLU A 27 -19.62 -15.74 20.10
C GLU A 27 -19.15 -14.29 20.00
N MET A 28 -18.98 -13.84 18.78
CA MET A 28 -18.73 -12.44 18.44
C MET A 28 -20.08 -11.74 18.45
N GLY A 29 -20.47 -11.23 19.64
CA GLY A 29 -21.78 -10.68 19.93
C GLY A 29 -22.20 -9.50 19.04
N SER A 30 -23.26 -8.82 19.45
CA SER A 30 -24.05 -7.75 18.81
C SER A 30 -23.30 -6.65 18.01
N TYR A 31 -21.97 -6.55 18.15
CA TYR A 31 -21.14 -5.56 17.44
C TYR A 31 -20.80 -5.93 16.00
N PHE A 32 -21.04 -7.16 15.55
CA PHE A 32 -20.68 -7.64 14.21
C PHE A 32 -21.32 -6.80 13.10
N LEU A 33 -22.63 -6.53 13.21
CA LEU A 33 -23.35 -5.74 12.21
C LEU A 33 -22.83 -4.30 12.10
N PHE A 34 -22.54 -3.67 13.24
CA PHE A 34 -21.95 -2.33 13.27
C PHE A 34 -20.57 -2.30 12.57
N TYR A 35 -19.71 -3.29 12.83
CA TYR A 35 -18.40 -3.39 12.20
C TYR A 35 -18.47 -3.63 10.70
N THR A 36 -19.43 -4.42 10.24
CA THR A 36 -19.67 -4.69 8.82
C THR A 36 -20.05 -3.40 8.08
N HIS A 37 -21.05 -2.67 8.58
CA HIS A 37 -21.45 -1.39 8.00
C HIS A 37 -20.30 -0.37 8.00
N LEU A 38 -19.58 -0.25 9.10
CA LEU A 38 -18.43 0.64 9.22
C LEU A 38 -17.34 0.28 8.20
N THR A 39 -17.09 -1.02 7.98
CA THR A 39 -16.11 -1.50 6.98
C THR A 39 -16.52 -1.09 5.58
N THR A 40 -17.79 -1.32 5.21
CA THR A 40 -18.33 -0.97 3.91
C THR A 40 -18.19 0.52 3.63
N VAL A 41 -18.56 1.37 4.60
CA VAL A 41 -18.41 2.83 4.46
C VAL A 41 -16.94 3.23 4.30
N ILE A 42 -16.04 2.73 5.15
CA ILE A 42 -14.61 3.07 5.08
C ILE A 42 -14.00 2.64 3.75
N TYR A 43 -14.25 1.41 3.29
CA TYR A 43 -13.67 0.91 2.04
C TYR A 43 -14.22 1.63 0.81
N THR A 44 -15.52 1.96 0.80
CA THR A 44 -16.12 2.76 -0.28
C THR A 44 -15.52 4.16 -0.33
N LEU A 45 -15.40 4.84 0.81
CA LEU A 45 -14.76 6.15 0.89
C LEU A 45 -13.30 6.10 0.48
N ALA A 46 -12.53 5.12 0.96
CA ALA A 46 -11.13 4.96 0.59
C ALA A 46 -10.96 4.71 -0.91
N PHE A 47 -11.83 3.89 -1.52
CA PHE A 47 -11.84 3.66 -2.97
C PHE A 47 -12.09 4.95 -3.75
N LEU A 48 -13.16 5.68 -3.41
CA LEU A 48 -13.52 6.92 -4.12
C LEU A 48 -12.44 8.00 -3.97
N LEU A 49 -11.91 8.19 -2.76
CA LEU A 49 -10.83 9.16 -2.51
C LEU A 49 -9.54 8.76 -3.19
N SER A 50 -9.19 7.45 -3.21
CA SER A 50 -8.03 6.93 -3.93
C SER A 50 -8.16 7.13 -5.43
N LEU A 51 -9.32 6.79 -6.01
CA LEU A 51 -9.60 6.94 -7.42
C LEU A 51 -9.47 8.41 -7.86
N LEU A 52 -10.14 9.32 -7.17
CA LEU A 52 -10.10 10.75 -7.48
C LEU A 52 -8.69 11.32 -7.25
N GLY A 53 -8.11 11.04 -6.10
CA GLY A 53 -6.84 11.63 -5.69
C GLY A 53 -5.66 11.16 -6.55
N ASN A 54 -5.51 9.85 -6.75
CA ASN A 54 -4.40 9.32 -7.55
C ASN A 54 -4.57 9.65 -9.04
N THR A 55 -5.80 9.64 -9.58
CA THR A 55 -6.04 10.10 -10.95
C THR A 55 -5.68 11.58 -11.12
N LEU A 56 -6.01 12.43 -10.16
CA LEU A 56 -5.64 13.85 -10.19
C LEU A 56 -4.11 14.01 -10.17
N VAL A 57 -3.40 13.26 -9.32
CA VAL A 57 -1.92 13.28 -9.29
C VAL A 57 -1.34 12.83 -10.63
N LEU A 58 -1.87 11.76 -11.24
CA LEU A 58 -1.45 11.30 -12.57
C LEU A 58 -1.67 12.40 -13.64
N CYS A 59 -2.83 13.06 -13.65
CA CYS A 59 -3.12 14.17 -14.55
C CYS A 59 -2.11 15.32 -14.41
N ILE A 60 -1.75 15.67 -13.16
CA ILE A 60 -0.74 16.71 -12.88
C ILE A 60 0.63 16.27 -13.37
N LEU A 61 1.05 15.02 -13.11
CA LEU A 61 2.33 14.48 -13.56
C LEU A 61 2.46 14.51 -15.09
N PHE A 62 1.43 14.04 -15.81
CA PHE A 62 1.48 14.01 -17.28
C PHE A 62 1.41 15.41 -17.91
N LYS A 63 0.68 16.36 -17.29
CA LYS A 63 0.47 17.69 -17.89
C LYS A 63 1.55 18.70 -17.53
N TYR A 64 2.14 18.63 -16.34
CA TYR A 64 2.97 19.69 -15.79
C TYR A 64 4.37 19.26 -15.33
N GLU A 65 4.62 17.96 -15.20
CA GLU A 65 5.88 17.47 -14.67
C GLU A 65 6.68 16.69 -15.72
N ASN A 66 8.02 16.77 -15.63
CA ASN A 66 8.88 16.04 -16.54
C ASN A 66 9.09 14.59 -16.06
N LEU A 67 8.67 13.63 -16.88
CA LEU A 67 8.83 12.19 -16.61
C LEU A 67 10.26 11.67 -16.90
N THR A 68 11.22 12.53 -17.27
CA THR A 68 12.64 12.14 -17.29
C THR A 68 13.20 11.99 -15.86
N SER A 69 12.59 12.65 -14.87
CA SER A 69 12.98 12.54 -13.48
C SER A 69 12.55 11.20 -12.90
N LEU A 70 13.50 10.38 -12.41
CA LEU A 70 13.23 9.10 -11.73
C LEU A 70 12.22 9.24 -10.58
N THR A 71 12.27 10.36 -9.86
CA THR A 71 11.32 10.63 -8.77
C THR A 71 9.89 10.72 -9.29
N ASN A 72 9.66 11.43 -10.40
CA ASN A 72 8.32 11.59 -10.98
C ASN A 72 7.82 10.24 -11.55
N VAL A 73 8.71 9.44 -12.14
CA VAL A 73 8.39 8.07 -12.59
C VAL A 73 7.99 7.19 -11.40
N PHE A 74 8.67 7.28 -10.26
CA PHE A 74 8.31 6.48 -9.08
C PHE A 74 7.03 6.98 -8.40
N ILE A 75 6.77 8.29 -8.38
CA ILE A 75 5.47 8.83 -7.93
C ILE A 75 4.34 8.33 -8.83
N LEU A 76 4.55 8.32 -10.15
CA LEU A 76 3.60 7.79 -11.11
C LEU A 76 3.28 6.31 -10.83
N ASN A 77 4.32 5.48 -10.68
CA ASN A 77 4.15 4.07 -10.38
C ASN A 77 3.47 3.84 -9.01
N LEU A 78 3.78 4.67 -8.00
CA LEU A 78 3.12 4.60 -6.70
C LEU A 78 1.62 4.93 -6.81
N CYS A 79 1.25 5.95 -7.59
CA CYS A 79 -0.17 6.24 -7.87
C CYS A 79 -0.87 5.07 -8.59
N VAL A 80 -0.18 4.42 -9.55
CA VAL A 80 -0.72 3.23 -10.22
C VAL A 80 -0.88 2.08 -9.23
N SER A 81 0.11 1.82 -8.35
CA SER A 81 0.02 0.82 -7.28
C SER A 81 -1.17 1.06 -6.36
N ASP A 82 -1.38 2.32 -5.94
CA ASP A 82 -2.51 2.71 -5.08
C ASP A 82 -3.87 2.52 -5.79
N LEU A 83 -3.95 2.81 -7.09
CA LEU A 83 -5.17 2.57 -7.89
C LEU A 83 -5.44 1.07 -8.05
N VAL A 84 -4.43 0.29 -8.40
CA VAL A 84 -4.51 -1.18 -8.53
C VAL A 84 -4.99 -1.79 -7.21
N PHE A 85 -4.39 -1.38 -6.09
CA PHE A 85 -4.79 -1.81 -4.75
C PHE A 85 -6.24 -1.41 -4.43
N SER A 86 -6.59 -0.15 -4.64
CA SER A 86 -7.91 0.39 -4.25
C SER A 86 -9.06 -0.17 -5.06
N CYS A 87 -8.83 -0.61 -6.31
CA CYS A 87 -9.86 -1.26 -7.13
C CYS A 87 -10.43 -2.54 -6.51
N MET A 88 -9.70 -3.15 -5.57
CA MET A 88 -10.16 -4.36 -4.87
C MET A 88 -10.99 -4.07 -3.62
N LEU A 89 -10.97 -2.83 -3.09
CA LEU A 89 -11.71 -2.46 -1.87
C LEU A 89 -13.23 -2.68 -1.98
N PRO A 90 -13.91 -2.39 -3.11
CA PRO A 90 -15.34 -2.69 -3.25
C PRO A 90 -15.67 -4.17 -3.11
N PHE A 91 -14.82 -5.07 -3.63
CA PHE A 91 -15.02 -6.53 -3.49
C PHE A 91 -14.91 -6.96 -2.03
N TRP A 92 -13.94 -6.42 -1.28
CA TRP A 92 -13.79 -6.67 0.15
C TRP A 92 -14.91 -6.06 0.99
N ALA A 93 -15.52 -4.95 0.55
CA ALA A 93 -16.69 -4.38 1.20
C ALA A 93 -17.91 -5.30 1.07
N VAL A 94 -18.12 -5.87 -0.12
CA VAL A 94 -19.21 -6.83 -0.37
C VAL A 94 -18.97 -8.14 0.38
N ASP A 95 -17.74 -8.67 0.34
CA ASP A 95 -17.36 -9.90 1.05
C ASP A 95 -17.64 -9.81 2.56
N GLN A 96 -17.39 -8.66 3.17
CA GLN A 96 -17.68 -8.44 4.59
C GLN A 96 -19.18 -8.41 4.92
N SER A 97 -20.03 -8.08 3.96
CA SER A 97 -21.48 -7.91 4.17
C SER A 97 -22.27 -9.16 3.80
N PHE A 98 -21.88 -9.84 2.73
CA PHE A 98 -22.65 -10.92 2.08
C PHE A 98 -21.84 -12.21 1.90
N GLY A 99 -20.56 -12.23 2.33
CA GLY A 99 -19.63 -13.27 1.95
C GLY A 99 -19.17 -13.15 0.50
N TRP A 100 -18.35 -14.09 0.05
CA TRP A 100 -17.77 -14.07 -1.29
C TRP A 100 -18.73 -14.60 -2.35
N ILE A 101 -19.34 -13.69 -3.10
CA ILE A 101 -20.35 -14.02 -4.13
C ILE A 101 -19.79 -14.04 -5.57
N PHE A 102 -18.51 -13.68 -5.77
CA PHE A 102 -17.95 -13.40 -7.09
C PHE A 102 -17.30 -14.61 -7.77
N GLY A 103 -17.29 -15.78 -7.12
CA GLY A 103 -16.73 -17.02 -7.67
C GLY A 103 -15.20 -17.12 -7.57
N GLU A 104 -14.68 -18.26 -8.03
CA GLU A 104 -13.27 -18.67 -7.86
C GLU A 104 -12.30 -17.76 -8.61
N PHE A 105 -12.61 -17.43 -9.87
CA PHE A 105 -11.72 -16.60 -10.70
C PHE A 105 -11.50 -15.22 -10.07
N LEU A 106 -12.58 -14.54 -9.66
CA LEU A 106 -12.47 -13.22 -9.05
C LEU A 106 -11.86 -13.28 -7.65
N CYS A 107 -12.01 -14.38 -6.90
CA CYS A 107 -11.32 -14.59 -5.65
C CYS A 107 -9.80 -14.55 -5.84
N LYS A 108 -9.26 -15.35 -6.75
CA LYS A 108 -7.83 -15.36 -7.09
C LYS A 108 -7.37 -14.01 -7.64
N ALA A 109 -8.12 -13.45 -8.58
CA ALA A 109 -7.76 -12.17 -9.19
C ALA A 109 -7.76 -11.01 -8.17
N ALA A 110 -8.75 -10.92 -7.29
CA ALA A 110 -8.85 -9.86 -6.28
C ALA A 110 -7.68 -9.90 -5.28
N ASN A 111 -7.37 -11.08 -4.75
CA ASN A 111 -6.21 -11.24 -3.86
C ASN A 111 -4.90 -10.91 -4.57
N THR A 112 -4.69 -11.46 -5.77
CA THR A 112 -3.51 -11.22 -6.59
C THR A 112 -3.30 -9.73 -6.87
N VAL A 113 -4.31 -9.05 -7.38
CA VAL A 113 -4.23 -7.63 -7.76
C VAL A 113 -4.00 -6.76 -6.52
N PHE A 114 -4.68 -7.07 -5.42
CA PHE A 114 -4.47 -6.41 -4.13
C PHE A 114 -3.02 -6.55 -3.65
N SER A 115 -2.47 -7.77 -3.64
CA SER A 115 -1.11 -8.04 -3.18
C SER A 115 -0.05 -7.45 -4.10
N ILE A 116 -0.25 -7.46 -5.43
CA ILE A 116 0.63 -6.76 -6.38
C ILE A 116 0.67 -5.26 -6.08
N GLY A 117 -0.49 -4.63 -5.84
CA GLY A 117 -0.56 -3.22 -5.44
C GLY A 117 0.19 -2.93 -4.16
N TYR A 118 0.06 -3.78 -3.16
CA TYR A 118 0.79 -3.67 -1.90
C TYR A 118 2.32 -3.78 -2.09
N TYR A 119 2.80 -4.86 -2.70
CA TYR A 119 4.24 -5.10 -2.84
C TYR A 119 4.91 -4.06 -3.73
N SER A 120 4.29 -3.70 -4.86
CA SER A 120 4.82 -2.63 -5.74
C SER A 120 4.89 -1.30 -5.00
N GLY A 121 3.90 -0.94 -4.21
CA GLY A 121 3.91 0.26 -3.36
C GLY A 121 5.08 0.28 -2.37
N VAL A 122 5.30 -0.82 -1.64
CA VAL A 122 6.45 -0.97 -0.71
C VAL A 122 7.78 -0.80 -1.45
N PHE A 123 7.94 -1.46 -2.60
CA PHE A 123 9.19 -1.41 -3.36
C PHE A 123 9.44 -0.02 -3.95
N PHE A 124 8.43 0.65 -4.53
CA PHE A 124 8.60 2.01 -5.06
C PHE A 124 8.91 3.02 -3.96
N LEU A 125 8.30 2.93 -2.78
CA LEU A 125 8.64 3.79 -1.63
C LEU A 125 10.09 3.56 -1.16
N THR A 126 10.53 2.31 -1.12
CA THR A 126 11.90 1.96 -0.74
C THR A 126 12.90 2.52 -1.75
N LEU A 127 12.66 2.31 -3.05
CA LEU A 127 13.51 2.84 -4.12
C LEU A 127 13.54 4.36 -4.15
N MET A 128 12.40 5.02 -3.93
CA MET A 128 12.32 6.48 -3.83
C MET A 128 13.19 7.00 -2.68
N THR A 129 13.21 6.29 -1.55
CA THR A 129 14.06 6.62 -0.40
C THR A 129 15.55 6.42 -0.73
N ILE A 130 15.91 5.31 -1.39
CA ILE A 130 17.29 5.05 -1.85
C ILE A 130 17.75 6.13 -2.83
N LEU A 131 16.91 6.52 -3.80
CA LEU A 131 17.25 7.62 -4.73
C LEU A 131 17.53 8.92 -3.98
N ARG A 132 16.76 9.24 -2.96
CA ARG A 132 16.99 10.43 -2.13
C ARG A 132 18.29 10.35 -1.36
N TYR A 133 18.59 9.18 -0.80
CA TYR A 133 19.87 8.95 -0.16
C TYR A 133 21.03 9.15 -1.12
N LEU A 134 21.00 8.55 -2.32
CA LEU A 134 22.05 8.71 -3.34
C LEU A 134 22.20 10.16 -3.81
N ALA A 135 21.09 10.88 -4.02
CA ALA A 135 21.11 12.29 -4.42
C ALA A 135 21.73 13.21 -3.35
N VAL A 136 21.64 12.82 -2.07
CA VAL A 136 22.27 13.59 -0.98
C VAL A 136 23.76 13.23 -0.83
N VAL A 137 24.10 11.93 -0.93
CA VAL A 137 25.49 11.44 -0.71
C VAL A 137 26.38 11.70 -1.93
N ASN A 138 25.89 11.37 -3.14
CA ASN A 138 26.65 11.45 -4.37
C ASN A 138 25.87 12.21 -5.48
N PRO A 139 25.74 13.53 -5.38
CA PRO A 139 24.90 14.30 -6.31
C PRO A 139 25.35 14.21 -7.77
N LEU A 140 26.66 14.11 -8.07
CA LEU A 140 27.19 14.03 -9.42
C LEU A 140 26.90 12.69 -10.11
N SER A 141 26.99 11.56 -9.42
CA SER A 141 26.70 10.24 -9.97
C SER A 141 25.21 10.07 -10.24
N THR A 142 24.37 10.65 -9.41
CA THR A 142 22.90 10.60 -9.54
C THR A 142 22.43 11.33 -10.79
N LEU A 143 23.06 12.47 -11.14
CA LEU A 143 22.76 13.22 -12.37
C LEU A 143 23.03 12.41 -13.64
N ARG A 144 24.11 11.61 -13.65
CA ARG A 144 24.51 10.81 -14.81
C ARG A 144 23.61 9.57 -14.99
N SER A 145 23.01 9.05 -13.93
CA SER A 145 22.15 7.85 -13.94
C SER A 145 20.67 8.13 -14.23
N GLN A 146 20.24 9.39 -14.26
CA GLN A 146 18.84 9.78 -14.47
C GLN A 146 18.48 9.78 -15.96
N THR A 147 18.30 8.59 -16.54
CA THR A 147 17.74 8.46 -17.89
C THR A 147 16.33 7.90 -17.83
N GLN A 148 15.46 8.29 -18.76
CA GLN A 148 14.09 7.73 -18.87
C GLN A 148 14.12 6.20 -19.00
N CYS A 149 15.07 5.67 -19.76
CA CYS A 149 15.25 4.23 -19.95
C CYS A 149 15.50 3.51 -18.61
N CYS A 150 16.32 4.10 -17.73
CA CYS A 150 16.56 3.55 -16.39
C CYS A 150 15.28 3.52 -15.54
N GLY A 151 14.48 4.59 -15.56
CA GLY A 151 13.21 4.66 -14.84
C GLY A 151 12.22 3.60 -15.31
N PHE A 152 12.10 3.40 -16.62
CA PHE A 152 11.23 2.37 -17.20
C PHE A 152 11.69 0.95 -16.83
N LEU A 153 12.98 0.65 -16.99
CA LEU A 153 13.55 -0.67 -16.66
C LEU A 153 13.37 -1.00 -15.18
N VAL A 154 13.66 -0.06 -14.29
CA VAL A 154 13.46 -0.26 -12.84
C VAL A 154 11.99 -0.50 -12.52
N SER A 155 11.07 0.25 -13.15
CA SER A 155 9.64 0.04 -12.97
C SER A 155 9.21 -1.35 -13.43
N LEU A 156 9.69 -1.81 -14.59
CA LEU A 156 9.41 -3.16 -15.11
C LEU A 156 9.91 -4.25 -14.14
N VAL A 157 11.13 -4.09 -13.62
CA VAL A 157 11.70 -5.02 -12.64
C VAL A 157 10.85 -5.08 -11.37
N VAL A 158 10.44 -3.92 -10.83
CA VAL A 158 9.59 -3.86 -9.62
C VAL A 158 8.26 -4.56 -9.84
N TRP A 159 7.57 -4.28 -10.95
CA TRP A 159 6.29 -4.94 -11.27
C TRP A 159 6.46 -6.45 -11.45
N THR A 160 7.53 -6.88 -12.15
CA THR A 160 7.84 -8.31 -12.32
C THR A 160 8.10 -9.01 -10.97
N ILE A 161 8.92 -8.41 -10.11
CA ILE A 161 9.17 -8.96 -8.77
C ILE A 161 7.88 -9.03 -7.96
N SER A 162 7.04 -7.98 -8.00
CA SER A 162 5.76 -7.96 -7.30
C SER A 162 4.83 -9.09 -7.75
N ILE A 163 4.78 -9.40 -9.05
CA ILE A 163 4.01 -10.51 -9.60
C ILE A 163 4.60 -11.86 -9.12
N LEU A 164 5.93 -12.04 -9.19
CA LEU A 164 6.57 -13.28 -8.77
C LEU A 164 6.36 -13.60 -7.28
N VAL A 165 6.39 -12.58 -6.44
CA VAL A 165 6.15 -12.71 -4.98
C VAL A 165 4.74 -13.21 -4.68
N VAL A 166 3.76 -12.90 -5.53
CA VAL A 166 2.34 -13.25 -5.33
C VAL A 166 1.96 -14.62 -5.92
N VAL A 167 2.84 -15.26 -6.69
CA VAL A 167 2.55 -16.57 -7.31
C VAL A 167 2.03 -17.63 -6.32
N PRO A 168 2.61 -17.82 -5.12
CA PRO A 168 2.07 -18.79 -4.15
C PRO A 168 0.63 -18.47 -3.73
N GLU A 169 0.27 -17.19 -3.60
CA GLU A 169 -1.08 -16.74 -3.26
C GLU A 169 -2.08 -17.14 -4.36
N ILE A 170 -1.73 -16.95 -5.64
CA ILE A 170 -2.58 -17.32 -6.78
C ILE A 170 -2.91 -18.82 -6.77
N ILE A 171 -1.92 -19.66 -6.43
CA ILE A 171 -2.06 -21.10 -6.44
C ILE A 171 -2.94 -21.59 -5.29
N HIS A 172 -2.77 -21.02 -4.10
CA HIS A 172 -3.33 -21.57 -2.87
C HIS A 172 -4.57 -20.81 -2.36
N THR A 173 -5.00 -19.74 -3.01
CA THR A 173 -6.26 -19.06 -2.69
C THR A 173 -7.43 -19.71 -3.42
N THR A 174 -8.55 -19.92 -2.72
CA THR A 174 -9.77 -20.55 -3.25
C THR A 174 -11.01 -20.06 -2.50
N VAL A 175 -12.18 -20.30 -3.07
CA VAL A 175 -13.46 -20.06 -2.41
C VAL A 175 -13.79 -21.25 -1.52
N GLN A 176 -14.00 -21.00 -0.24
CA GLN A 176 -14.38 -22.02 0.75
C GLN A 176 -15.80 -21.77 1.26
N GLU A 177 -16.52 -22.83 1.56
CA GLU A 177 -17.82 -22.74 2.24
C GLU A 177 -17.59 -22.82 3.75
N THR A 178 -18.17 -21.85 4.47
CA THR A 178 -18.16 -21.86 5.94
C THR A 178 -19.23 -22.81 6.48
N LEU A 179 -19.12 -23.18 7.74
CA LEU A 179 -20.11 -24.03 8.43
C LEU A 179 -21.53 -23.43 8.42
N GLU A 180 -21.64 -22.11 8.24
CA GLU A 180 -22.91 -21.38 8.16
C GLU A 180 -23.48 -21.31 6.73
N GLY A 181 -22.83 -21.97 5.74
CA GLY A 181 -23.24 -21.95 4.34
C GLY A 181 -22.88 -20.68 3.57
N SER A 182 -22.19 -19.73 4.20
CA SER A 182 -21.61 -18.56 3.51
C SER A 182 -20.31 -18.95 2.81
N LYS A 183 -19.94 -18.23 1.74
CA LYS A 183 -18.67 -18.43 1.02
C LYS A 183 -17.67 -17.37 1.43
N THR A 184 -16.41 -17.79 1.58
CA THR A 184 -15.27 -16.89 1.83
C THR A 184 -14.18 -17.12 0.81
N CYS A 185 -13.43 -16.06 0.48
CA CYS A 185 -12.26 -16.14 -0.37
C CYS A 185 -11.01 -16.10 0.52
N ASP A 186 -10.39 -17.26 0.71
CA ASP A 186 -9.22 -17.40 1.60
C ASP A 186 -8.27 -18.50 1.08
N TYR A 187 -7.17 -18.74 1.77
CA TYR A 187 -6.22 -19.82 1.46
C TYR A 187 -6.88 -21.18 1.70
N ALA A 188 -6.62 -22.13 0.80
CA ALA A 188 -7.08 -23.51 0.93
C ALA A 188 -6.58 -24.16 2.22
N ASP A 189 -5.31 -23.91 2.58
CA ASP A 189 -4.64 -24.46 3.76
C ASP A 189 -4.09 -23.36 4.66
N TRP A 190 -4.23 -23.52 5.95
CA TRP A 190 -3.65 -22.62 6.96
C TRP A 190 -2.13 -22.50 6.86
N LYS A 191 -1.45 -23.53 6.40
CA LYS A 191 -0.01 -23.53 6.17
C LYS A 191 0.40 -22.44 5.18
N TRP A 192 -0.28 -22.34 4.04
CA TRP A 192 0.01 -21.35 3.00
C TRP A 192 -0.37 -19.94 3.43
N LYS A 193 -1.43 -19.79 4.21
CA LYS A 193 -1.79 -18.50 4.83
C LYS A 193 -0.68 -18.01 5.77
N LYS A 194 -0.09 -18.89 6.60
CA LYS A 194 1.07 -18.54 7.42
C LYS A 194 2.29 -18.14 6.59
N VAL A 195 2.57 -18.87 5.50
CA VAL A 195 3.68 -18.55 4.61
C VAL A 195 3.51 -17.14 4.03
N ASP A 196 2.32 -16.78 3.55
CA ASP A 196 2.03 -15.43 3.05
C ASP A 196 2.22 -14.36 4.14
N ILE A 197 1.68 -14.59 5.33
CA ILE A 197 1.84 -13.67 6.46
C ILE A 197 3.32 -13.45 6.79
N TYR A 198 4.11 -14.52 6.85
CA TYR A 198 5.55 -14.41 7.15
C TYR A 198 6.32 -13.73 6.03
N GLN A 199 6.05 -14.08 4.77
CA GLN A 199 6.64 -13.43 3.61
C GLN A 199 6.36 -11.92 3.60
N ARG A 200 5.12 -11.51 3.83
CA ARG A 200 4.69 -10.12 3.91
C ARG A 200 5.40 -9.37 5.02
N ASN A 201 5.48 -9.96 6.21
CA ASN A 201 6.19 -9.38 7.35
C ASN A 201 7.69 -9.24 7.10
N VAL A 202 8.35 -10.25 6.53
CA VAL A 202 9.79 -10.21 6.22
C VAL A 202 10.09 -9.09 5.22
N LEU A 203 9.33 -8.99 4.13
CA LEU A 203 9.51 -7.95 3.11
C LEU A 203 9.22 -6.55 3.68
N PHE A 204 8.21 -6.42 4.52
CA PHE A 204 7.89 -5.17 5.22
C PHE A 204 9.03 -4.73 6.14
N LEU A 205 9.53 -5.61 6.99
CA LEU A 205 10.63 -5.32 7.92
C LEU A 205 11.94 -5.03 7.19
N PHE A 206 12.25 -5.77 6.12
CA PHE A 206 13.42 -5.51 5.29
C PHE A 206 13.36 -4.11 4.69
N SER A 207 12.23 -3.76 4.06
CA SER A 207 12.01 -2.42 3.47
C SER A 207 12.10 -1.32 4.54
N PHE A 208 11.50 -1.54 5.71
CA PHE A 208 11.59 -0.63 6.85
C PHE A 208 13.04 -0.40 7.28
N GLY A 209 13.83 -1.47 7.41
CA GLY A 209 15.25 -1.40 7.78
C GLY A 209 16.07 -0.58 6.77
N VAL A 210 15.87 -0.81 5.46
CA VAL A 210 16.53 -0.04 4.40
C VAL A 210 16.17 1.44 4.48
N ILE A 211 14.90 1.75 4.69
CA ILE A 211 14.40 3.12 4.77
C ILE A 211 14.96 3.84 6.00
N VAL A 212 14.92 3.21 7.17
CA VAL A 212 15.50 3.77 8.41
C VAL A 212 17.00 4.05 8.23
N PHE A 213 17.75 3.11 7.64
CA PHE A 213 19.16 3.31 7.33
C PHE A 213 19.38 4.52 6.42
N CYS A 214 18.65 4.61 5.31
CA CYS A 214 18.79 5.72 4.37
C CYS A 214 18.48 7.07 5.03
N TYR A 215 17.38 7.19 5.78
CA TYR A 215 17.02 8.45 6.44
C TYR A 215 17.98 8.81 7.58
N PHE A 216 18.48 7.85 8.32
CA PHE A 216 19.51 8.09 9.32
C PHE A 216 20.77 8.70 8.69
N LYS A 217 21.23 8.15 7.57
CA LYS A 217 22.37 8.71 6.81
C LYS A 217 22.07 10.07 6.22
N ILE A 218 20.91 10.27 5.63
CA ILE A 218 20.46 11.58 5.11
C ILE A 218 20.46 12.63 6.23
N LEU A 219 19.93 12.30 7.41
CA LEU A 219 19.85 13.20 8.54
C LEU A 219 21.23 13.65 9.01
N ILE A 220 22.19 12.72 9.14
CA ILE A 220 23.58 13.06 9.52
C ILE A 220 24.20 14.05 8.53
N ILE A 221 24.00 13.83 7.20
CA ILE A 221 24.56 14.70 6.16
C ILE A 221 23.87 16.07 6.20
N LEU A 222 22.54 16.12 6.35
CA LEU A 222 21.79 17.36 6.38
C LEU A 222 22.09 18.21 7.61
N LEU A 223 22.35 17.60 8.77
CA LEU A 223 22.75 18.32 9.97
C LEU A 223 24.13 18.98 9.79
N ARG A 224 25.01 18.39 8.97
CA ARG A 224 26.32 18.98 8.62
C ARG A 224 26.23 20.05 7.52
N ALA A 225 25.22 19.95 6.65
CA ALA A 225 25.05 20.84 5.50
C ALA A 225 23.97 21.90 5.77
N ARG A 226 24.32 23.19 5.74
CA ARG A 226 23.42 24.33 6.04
C ARG A 226 22.41 24.66 4.92
N SER A 227 22.08 23.73 4.01
CA SER A 227 21.24 23.99 2.80
C SER A 227 19.76 23.76 3.04
N ARG A 228 18.96 24.84 3.13
CA ARG A 228 17.50 24.80 3.35
C ARG A 228 16.68 24.17 2.20
N ARG A 229 17.20 24.20 0.96
CA ARG A 229 16.45 23.75 -0.24
C ARG A 229 16.31 22.21 -0.31
N LYS A 230 17.35 21.48 0.09
CA LYS A 230 17.36 20.02 0.13
C LYS A 230 16.39 19.45 1.19
N HIS A 231 16.10 20.20 2.26
CA HIS A 231 15.23 19.77 3.35
C HIS A 231 13.76 19.57 2.94
N ARG A 232 13.21 20.35 1.99
CA ARG A 232 11.79 20.27 1.63
C ARG A 232 11.41 18.98 0.95
N THR A 233 12.20 18.52 -0.04
CA THR A 233 11.88 17.29 -0.78
C THR A 233 12.10 16.05 0.05
N VAL A 234 13.16 16.03 0.87
CA VAL A 234 13.43 14.96 1.83
C VAL A 234 12.29 14.87 2.85
N LYS A 235 11.80 16.02 3.35
CA LYS A 235 10.67 16.07 4.29
C LYS A 235 9.39 15.49 3.69
N LEU A 236 9.07 15.80 2.42
CA LEU A 236 7.87 15.25 1.76
C LEU A 236 7.92 13.72 1.70
N ILE A 237 9.02 13.16 1.20
CA ILE A 237 9.15 11.72 1.07
C ILE A 237 9.18 11.04 2.44
N LEU A 238 9.84 11.63 3.43
CA LEU A 238 9.82 11.12 4.80
C LEU A 238 8.38 11.04 5.35
N ILE A 239 7.55 12.07 5.14
CA ILE A 239 6.17 12.07 5.61
C ILE A 239 5.36 10.96 4.92
N ILE A 240 5.52 10.75 3.61
CA ILE A 240 4.83 9.70 2.87
C ILE A 240 5.23 8.32 3.41
N VAL A 241 6.53 8.09 3.59
CA VAL A 241 7.07 6.84 4.11
C VAL A 241 6.58 6.57 5.53
N VAL A 242 6.64 7.57 6.41
CA VAL A 242 6.18 7.45 7.80
C VAL A 242 4.67 7.14 7.83
N ALA A 243 3.87 7.85 7.02
CA ALA A 243 2.43 7.60 6.93
C ALA A 243 2.14 6.16 6.45
N PHE A 244 2.86 5.67 5.43
CA PHE A 244 2.73 4.30 4.94
C PHE A 244 3.05 3.28 6.05
N PHE A 245 4.21 3.39 6.68
CA PHE A 245 4.62 2.43 7.71
C PHE A 245 3.73 2.47 8.94
N LEU A 246 3.28 3.65 9.39
CA LEU A 246 2.33 3.76 10.50
C LEU A 246 0.97 3.13 10.17
N SER A 247 0.54 3.22 8.93
CA SER A 247 -0.71 2.58 8.50
C SER A 247 -0.61 1.05 8.44
N TRP A 248 0.52 0.51 7.99
CA TRP A 248 0.70 -0.92 7.77
C TRP A 248 1.29 -1.69 8.95
N ALA A 249 2.06 -1.05 9.84
CA ALA A 249 2.72 -1.73 10.96
C ALA A 249 1.74 -2.45 11.90
N PRO A 250 0.63 -1.83 12.36
CA PRO A 250 -0.32 -2.52 13.23
C PRO A 250 -0.93 -3.77 12.57
N TYR A 251 -1.28 -3.68 11.28
CA TYR A 251 -1.82 -4.81 10.52
C TYR A 251 -0.79 -5.95 10.39
N ASN A 252 0.45 -5.65 10.05
CA ASN A 252 1.50 -6.66 9.92
C ASN A 252 1.81 -7.34 11.28
N ILE A 253 1.90 -6.56 12.36
CA ILE A 253 2.13 -7.09 13.71
C ILE A 253 0.97 -8.00 14.13
N LEU A 254 -0.27 -7.55 13.99
CA LEU A 254 -1.44 -8.32 14.39
C LEU A 254 -1.65 -9.55 13.51
N SER A 255 -1.42 -9.47 12.19
CA SER A 255 -1.46 -10.63 11.30
C SER A 255 -0.42 -11.68 11.69
N PHE A 256 0.76 -11.27 12.15
CA PHE A 256 1.76 -12.18 12.69
C PHE A 256 1.31 -12.81 14.01
N LEU A 257 0.77 -12.01 14.94
CA LEU A 257 0.33 -12.49 16.25
C LEU A 257 -0.81 -13.52 16.16
N ILE A 258 -1.74 -13.36 15.22
CA ILE A 258 -2.84 -14.35 15.03
C ILE A 258 -2.36 -15.70 14.47
N THR A 259 -1.10 -15.83 14.06
CA THR A 259 -0.55 -17.15 13.67
C THR A 259 -0.28 -18.06 14.87
N PHE A 260 -0.28 -17.52 16.09
CA PHE A 260 -0.11 -18.25 17.34
C PHE A 260 -1.47 -18.55 17.97
N PRO A 261 -1.60 -19.70 18.69
CA PRO A 261 -2.84 -20.03 19.37
C PRO A 261 -3.15 -18.99 20.46
N PRO A 262 -4.41 -18.52 20.55
CA PRO A 262 -4.80 -17.53 21.55
C PRO A 262 -4.82 -18.17 22.95
N PRO A 263 -4.28 -17.51 23.99
CA PRO A 263 -4.25 -18.04 25.34
C PRO A 263 -5.65 -18.08 26.01
N THR A 264 -6.53 -17.17 25.64
CA THR A 264 -7.91 -17.08 26.19
C THR A 264 -8.89 -16.61 25.13
N CYS A 265 -10.18 -16.91 25.31
CA CYS A 265 -11.25 -16.44 24.44
C CYS A 265 -11.32 -14.90 24.40
N GLN A 266 -11.13 -14.23 25.54
CA GLN A 266 -11.12 -12.76 25.57
C GLN A 266 -9.97 -12.20 24.75
N TYR A 267 -8.77 -12.75 24.86
CA TYR A 267 -7.62 -12.36 24.02
C TYR A 267 -7.91 -12.54 22.53
N GLN A 268 -8.58 -13.64 22.14
CA GLN A 268 -8.97 -13.89 20.76
C GLN A 268 -9.94 -12.82 20.24
N LYS A 269 -10.96 -12.46 21.02
CA LYS A 269 -11.92 -11.40 20.67
C LYS A 269 -11.22 -10.05 20.48
N ASP A 270 -10.38 -9.65 21.44
CA ASP A 270 -9.68 -8.38 21.41
C ASP A 270 -8.66 -8.31 20.25
N SER A 271 -7.94 -9.41 20.01
CA SER A 271 -6.99 -9.52 18.89
C SER A 271 -7.68 -9.47 17.53
N ASN A 272 -8.81 -10.14 17.36
CA ASN A 272 -9.60 -10.09 16.14
C ASN A 272 -10.15 -8.68 15.89
N LEU A 273 -10.66 -8.02 16.93
CA LEU A 273 -11.13 -6.65 16.84
C LEU A 273 -10.00 -5.70 16.42
N ALA A 274 -8.84 -5.79 17.09
CA ALA A 274 -7.66 -4.99 16.77
C ALA A 274 -7.17 -5.26 15.34
N PHE A 275 -7.17 -6.52 14.89
CA PHE A 275 -6.83 -6.90 13.53
C PHE A 275 -7.78 -6.28 12.50
N HIS A 276 -9.09 -6.33 12.71
CA HIS A 276 -10.06 -5.71 11.82
C HIS A 276 -9.94 -4.19 11.75
N ILE A 277 -9.65 -3.52 12.87
CA ILE A 277 -9.41 -2.07 12.90
C ILE A 277 -8.12 -1.74 12.15
N SER A 278 -7.02 -2.44 12.45
CA SER A 278 -5.72 -2.22 11.80
C SER A 278 -5.78 -2.47 10.29
N ARG A 279 -6.56 -3.47 9.83
CA ARG A 279 -6.80 -3.74 8.42
C ARG A 279 -7.49 -2.56 7.72
N LYS A 280 -8.49 -1.93 8.37
CA LYS A 280 -9.16 -0.75 7.81
C LYS A 280 -8.20 0.44 7.67
N ILE A 281 -7.36 0.67 8.67
CA ILE A 281 -6.33 1.72 8.63
C ILE A 281 -5.32 1.43 7.51
N ALA A 282 -4.80 0.19 7.45
CA ALA A 282 -3.85 -0.22 6.41
C ALA A 282 -4.44 -0.06 5.01
N PHE A 283 -5.68 -0.50 4.79
CA PHE A 283 -6.31 -0.45 3.47
C PHE A 283 -6.69 0.97 3.03
N SER A 284 -6.86 1.90 3.98
CA SER A 284 -7.11 3.31 3.68
C SER A 284 -5.84 4.09 3.28
N HIS A 285 -4.64 3.50 3.32
CA HIS A 285 -3.39 4.20 2.97
C HIS A 285 -3.38 4.72 1.53
N CYS A 286 -4.04 4.01 0.60
CA CYS A 286 -4.07 4.37 -0.83
C CYS A 286 -4.66 5.76 -1.11
N CYS A 287 -5.47 6.30 -0.22
CA CYS A 287 -5.98 7.66 -0.34
C CYS A 287 -5.10 8.72 0.36
N LEU A 288 -4.09 8.32 1.14
CA LEU A 288 -3.23 9.26 1.86
C LEU A 288 -2.19 9.93 0.96
N ASN A 289 -1.62 9.21 -0.01
CA ASN A 289 -0.56 9.71 -0.88
C ASN A 289 -0.96 10.99 -1.64
N PRO A 290 -2.11 11.06 -2.33
CA PRO A 290 -2.56 12.28 -3.00
C PRO A 290 -2.73 13.46 -2.03
N VAL A 291 -3.27 13.20 -0.84
CA VAL A 291 -3.45 14.23 0.21
C VAL A 291 -2.10 14.80 0.62
N LEU A 292 -1.10 13.93 0.85
CA LEU A 292 0.25 14.36 1.23
C LEU A 292 0.95 15.16 0.12
N TYR A 293 0.78 14.78 -1.16
CA TYR A 293 1.31 15.55 -2.29
C TYR A 293 0.74 16.96 -2.35
N VAL A 294 -0.56 17.14 -2.11
CA VAL A 294 -1.23 18.44 -2.13
C VAL A 294 -0.83 19.29 -0.93
N PHE A 295 -0.80 18.73 0.28
CA PHE A 295 -0.51 19.52 1.50
C PHE A 295 0.97 19.82 1.69
N VAL A 296 1.86 18.90 1.33
CA VAL A 296 3.31 19.05 1.56
C VAL A 296 4.05 19.47 0.30
N GLY A 297 3.57 19.08 -0.88
CA GLY A 297 4.17 19.35 -2.19
C GLY A 297 3.78 20.72 -2.74
N VAL A 298 4.61 21.76 -2.50
CA VAL A 298 4.32 23.13 -2.96
C VAL A 298 4.07 23.22 -4.48
N LYS A 299 4.80 22.44 -5.29
CA LYS A 299 4.60 22.39 -6.75
C LYS A 299 3.22 21.81 -7.09
N PHE A 300 2.87 20.67 -6.49
CA PHE A 300 1.57 20.03 -6.70
C PHE A 300 0.41 20.94 -6.33
N LYS A 301 0.47 21.61 -5.17
CA LYS A 301 -0.54 22.58 -4.76
C LYS A 301 -0.74 23.68 -5.80
N ARG A 302 0.34 24.23 -6.37
CA ARG A 302 0.27 25.28 -7.40
C ARG A 302 -0.38 24.77 -8.68
N HIS A 303 0.00 23.57 -9.15
CA HIS A 303 -0.58 22.98 -10.34
C HIS A 303 -2.06 22.61 -10.15
N LEU A 304 -2.43 22.14 -8.95
CA LEU A 304 -3.81 21.89 -8.61
C LEU A 304 -4.67 23.15 -8.66
N LEU A 305 -4.22 24.25 -8.06
CA LEU A 305 -4.92 25.54 -8.10
C LEU A 305 -5.08 26.04 -9.54
N HIS A 306 -4.05 25.87 -10.37
CA HIS A 306 -4.11 26.23 -11.79
C HIS A 306 -5.12 25.37 -12.57
N LEU A 307 -5.19 24.06 -12.33
CA LEU A 307 -6.22 23.19 -12.91
C LEU A 307 -7.63 23.60 -12.48
N CYS A 308 -7.83 23.86 -11.19
CA CYS A 308 -9.12 24.31 -10.67
C CYS A 308 -9.56 25.64 -11.29
N SER A 309 -8.64 26.58 -11.50
CA SER A 309 -8.97 27.87 -12.14
C SER A 309 -9.32 27.73 -13.62
N GLN A 310 -8.82 26.69 -14.32
CA GLN A 310 -9.20 26.39 -15.70
C GLN A 310 -10.56 25.67 -15.81
N CYS A 311 -10.92 24.87 -14.82
CA CYS A 311 -12.16 24.10 -14.82
C CYS A 311 -13.36 24.87 -14.27
N LEU A 312 -13.15 25.94 -13.49
CA LEU A 312 -14.19 26.85 -13.04
C LEU A 312 -14.17 28.10 -13.93
N PRO A 313 -15.02 28.20 -14.97
CA PRO A 313 -15.22 29.46 -15.64
C PRO A 313 -15.86 30.39 -14.61
N CYS A 314 -15.08 31.32 -14.03
CA CYS A 314 -15.62 32.41 -13.24
C CYS A 314 -16.66 33.13 -14.09
N GLY A 315 -17.94 32.98 -13.74
CA GLY A 315 -18.99 33.78 -14.24
C GLY A 315 -18.59 35.27 -14.12
N ASN A 316 -18.72 35.98 -15.24
CA ASN A 316 -18.49 37.39 -15.39
C ASN A 316 -19.06 38.20 -14.19
N SER A 317 -18.24 38.51 -13.22
CA SER A 317 -18.47 39.64 -12.35
C SER A 317 -17.40 40.68 -12.67
N GLN A 318 -17.81 41.67 -13.48
CA GLN A 318 -17.10 42.93 -13.60
C GLN A 318 -16.93 43.53 -12.21
N VAL A 319 -15.79 43.31 -11.59
CA VAL A 319 -15.33 44.15 -10.49
C VAL A 319 -14.02 44.76 -10.95
N THR A 320 -14.12 46.09 -11.13
CA THR A 320 -13.06 47.02 -11.40
C THR A 320 -11.76 46.71 -10.71
N SER A 321 -10.73 46.59 -11.53
CA SER A 321 -9.31 46.47 -11.19
C SER A 321 -8.80 47.51 -10.22
N PRO A 322 -7.84 47.16 -9.36
CA PRO A 322 -6.60 47.91 -9.32
C PRO A 322 -5.45 47.12 -9.94
N ARG A 323 -4.85 47.70 -10.94
CA ARG A 323 -3.63 47.30 -11.57
C ARG A 323 -2.53 47.12 -10.52
N ILE A 324 -2.08 45.90 -10.33
CA ILE A 324 -0.68 45.65 -9.94
C ILE A 324 -0.06 44.84 -11.07
N CYS A 325 0.46 45.60 -12.01
CA CYS A 325 1.38 45.15 -13.05
C CYS A 325 2.72 44.93 -12.35
N SER A 326 3.01 43.69 -12.00
CA SER A 326 4.37 43.24 -11.72
C SER A 326 4.71 42.24 -12.79
N GLN A 327 5.33 42.74 -13.85
CA GLN A 327 6.10 41.96 -14.82
C GLN A 327 7.29 41.36 -14.10
N ASP A 328 7.11 40.23 -13.46
CA ASP A 328 8.22 39.34 -13.22
C ASP A 328 8.29 38.33 -14.36
N LYS A 329 8.97 38.74 -15.43
CA LYS A 329 9.67 37.82 -16.33
C LYS A 329 10.69 37.08 -15.51
N PHE A 330 10.26 36.05 -14.81
CA PHE A 330 11.18 35.03 -14.29
C PHE A 330 11.67 34.23 -15.49
N HIS A 331 12.89 34.48 -15.87
CA HIS A 331 13.75 33.62 -16.66
C HIS A 331 13.55 32.19 -16.19
N TYR A 332 13.15 31.36 -17.13
CA TYR A 332 13.13 29.92 -17.00
C TYR A 332 14.59 29.45 -17.00
N GLU A 333 15.26 29.57 -15.86
CA GLU A 333 16.46 28.80 -15.63
C GLU A 333 16.01 27.39 -15.24
N ASP A 334 16.32 26.46 -16.12
CA ASP A 334 16.31 25.03 -15.93
C ASP A 334 16.99 24.66 -14.60
N ALA A 335 16.22 24.58 -13.54
CA ALA A 335 16.64 23.91 -12.32
C ALA A 335 16.06 22.47 -12.28
N SER A 336 16.30 21.75 -13.37
CA SER A 336 16.21 20.29 -13.43
C SER A 336 17.45 19.65 -12.80
N VAL A 337 17.91 20.18 -11.68
CA VAL A 337 19.01 19.60 -10.92
C VAL A 337 18.68 19.78 -9.43
N TYR A 338 18.40 18.66 -8.81
CA TYR A 338 18.34 18.21 -7.40
C TYR A 338 17.05 17.59 -6.99
#